data_eabb89cae70094fd8a9df69a31b32609
#
_entry.id   eabb89cae70094fd8a9df69a31b32609
#
_cell.length_a   1.000
_cell.length_b   1.000
_cell.length_c   1.000
_cell.angle_alpha   90.00
_cell.angle_beta   90.00
_cell.angle_gamma   90.00
#
_symmetry.space_group_name_H-M   'P 1'
#
loop_
_entity.id
_entity.type
_entity.pdbx_description
1 polymer ?
#
loop_
_entity_poly.entity_id
_entity_poly.type
_entity_poly.pdbx_seq_one_letter_code
_entity_poly.pdbx_strand_id
1 'polypeptide(L)'
;LRSTPQFRPKWLILTLLAGALVQFPAQRNIEPAARAGASATALASPGQYRAAALQPARWPGDALTIANLGHSTLLLNFFGVRAISDPSLFERVGLSLGPFVTIGPHRQAPSPLAPEQLQQLDLILVTHAHMDHLDLNSLKALPKSAVVVACTGCAALIRPLGYSDVRELRWGQQTAVNGLTVTAMGANHWGKRWPWGRAYGFNSYVLEKNGRRMLLACDSAITDLFDPLHHNPPDVAAFSIGAYDPWIWNHADPEQVWTMFVRTGARYLVPLHWGTFRLSKEPMDEPMRRLIAAAGPQSNRIVLRKIGAAWTLPQISERTLTTRASR
;
A
#
# COMPACT_ATOMS: atom_id res chain seq x y z
N LEU A 1 -39.45 17.53 36.46
CA LEU A 1 -38.09 18.10 36.28
C LEU A 1 -37.10 17.28 37.13
N ARG A 2 -36.45 16.31 36.52
CA ARG A 2 -35.35 15.53 37.16
C ARG A 2 -34.10 15.76 36.31
N SER A 3 -33.07 16.31 36.93
CA SER A 3 -31.75 16.63 36.41
C SER A 3 -30.95 15.36 36.17
N THR A 4 -30.41 15.19 34.96
CA THR A 4 -29.42 14.15 34.58
C THR A 4 -28.00 14.57 35.01
N PRO A 5 -27.18 13.67 35.55
CA PRO A 5 -25.79 14.00 35.92
C PRO A 5 -24.88 14.06 34.70
N GLN A 6 -24.13 15.16 34.55
CA GLN A 6 -23.06 15.32 33.59
C GLN A 6 -21.84 14.46 34.00
N PHE A 7 -21.52 13.46 33.21
CA PHE A 7 -20.26 12.72 33.29
C PHE A 7 -19.12 13.57 32.71
N ARG A 8 -18.13 13.97 33.54
CA ARG A 8 -16.88 14.62 33.10
C ARG A 8 -15.80 13.55 32.85
N PRO A 9 -15.24 13.39 31.64
CA PRO A 9 -14.18 12.42 31.40
C PRO A 9 -12.79 13.04 31.68
N LYS A 10 -12.34 13.01 32.94
CA LYS A 10 -10.96 13.42 33.28
C LYS A 10 -9.94 12.28 33.38
N TRP A 11 -10.36 11.04 33.22
CA TRP A 11 -9.51 9.86 33.47
C TRP A 11 -9.08 9.09 32.22
N LEU A 12 -9.49 9.48 31.01
CA LEU A 12 -9.16 8.74 29.78
C LEU A 12 -7.81 9.11 29.15
N ILE A 13 -7.17 10.19 29.58
CA ILE A 13 -5.90 10.65 28.97
C ILE A 13 -4.67 9.91 29.54
N LEU A 14 -4.75 9.38 30.77
CA LEU A 14 -3.61 8.70 31.39
C LEU A 14 -3.44 7.22 30.97
N THR A 15 -4.48 6.57 30.49
CA THR A 15 -4.43 5.14 30.14
C THR A 15 -3.84 4.86 28.75
N LEU A 16 -3.77 5.85 27.86
CA LEU A 16 -3.21 5.68 26.52
C LEU A 16 -1.68 5.89 26.44
N LEU A 17 -1.09 6.52 27.46
CA LEU A 17 0.38 6.66 27.57
C LEU A 17 1.06 5.51 28.31
N ALA A 18 0.31 4.71 29.08
CA ALA A 18 0.84 3.56 29.83
C ALA A 18 0.97 2.27 29.01
N GLY A 19 0.37 2.19 27.81
CA GLY A 19 0.45 1.01 26.95
C GLY A 19 1.78 0.83 26.18
N ALA A 20 2.70 1.77 26.28
CA ALA A 20 3.97 1.74 25.55
C ALA A 20 5.14 1.11 26.34
N LEU A 21 4.94 0.68 27.57
CA LEU A 21 5.98 0.10 28.44
C LEU A 21 5.54 -1.23 29.05
N VAL A 22 5.16 -2.22 28.23
CA VAL A 22 5.05 -3.60 28.67
C VAL A 22 6.37 -4.29 28.37
N GLN A 23 7.21 -4.44 29.42
CA GLN A 23 8.37 -5.32 29.39
C GLN A 23 7.88 -6.76 29.37
N PHE A 24 8.26 -7.53 28.35
CA PHE A 24 8.01 -8.97 28.29
C PHE A 24 9.00 -9.72 29.17
N PRO A 25 8.57 -10.68 30.00
CA PRO A 25 9.48 -11.55 30.75
C PRO A 25 10.19 -12.52 29.77
N ALA A 26 11.47 -12.79 30.04
CA ALA A 26 12.31 -13.70 29.29
C ALA A 26 11.69 -15.11 29.21
N GLN A 27 11.49 -15.61 27.99
CA GLN A 27 11.07 -16.99 27.75
C GLN A 27 12.23 -17.95 28.00
N ARG A 28 11.98 -18.98 28.83
CA ARG A 28 12.86 -20.12 29.04
C ARG A 28 12.94 -20.97 27.76
N ASN A 29 14.19 -21.31 27.41
CA ASN A 29 14.50 -22.23 26.31
C ASN A 29 13.86 -23.60 26.56
N ILE A 30 13.06 -24.08 25.62
CA ILE A 30 12.67 -25.48 25.47
C ILE A 30 13.25 -25.90 24.12
N GLU A 31 14.24 -26.81 24.15
CA GLU A 31 14.80 -27.41 22.95
C GLU A 31 13.77 -28.34 22.30
N PRO A 32 13.55 -28.28 20.99
CA PRO A 32 12.87 -29.36 20.28
C PRO A 32 13.89 -30.31 19.63
N ALA A 33 13.61 -31.59 19.82
CA ALA A 33 14.34 -32.71 19.26
C ALA A 33 14.48 -32.66 17.73
N ALA A 34 15.64 -33.03 17.23
CA ALA A 34 16.00 -33.13 15.83
C ALA A 34 15.05 -34.04 15.02
N ARG A 35 14.53 -33.54 13.90
CA ARG A 35 14.05 -34.35 12.77
C ARG A 35 14.76 -33.89 11.50
N ALA A 36 15.32 -34.88 10.81
CA ALA A 36 16.14 -34.74 9.63
C ALA A 36 15.31 -34.33 8.37
N GLY A 37 15.91 -33.51 7.53
CA GLY A 37 15.90 -33.64 6.08
C GLY A 37 14.74 -33.00 5.33
N ALA A 38 14.84 -31.66 5.01
CA ALA A 38 14.46 -31.11 3.74
C ALA A 38 15.26 -29.82 3.54
N SER A 39 16.02 -29.75 2.45
CA SER A 39 16.83 -28.58 2.08
C SER A 39 15.94 -27.38 1.83
N ALA A 40 15.73 -26.57 2.85
CA ALA A 40 15.09 -25.26 2.71
C ALA A 40 16.16 -24.29 2.18
N THR A 41 16.01 -23.84 0.96
CA THR A 41 16.78 -22.73 0.42
C THR A 41 16.57 -21.52 1.35
N ALA A 42 17.60 -21.21 2.14
CA ALA A 42 17.57 -20.15 3.13
C ALA A 42 17.19 -18.83 2.49
N LEU A 43 16.04 -18.27 2.89
CA LEU A 43 15.70 -16.88 2.63
C LEU A 43 16.69 -16.03 3.43
N ALA A 44 17.52 -15.26 2.73
CA ALA A 44 18.54 -14.41 3.34
C ALA A 44 17.92 -13.43 4.34
N SER A 45 18.60 -13.26 5.47
CA SER A 45 18.24 -12.34 6.56
C SER A 45 18.02 -10.90 6.07
N PRO A 46 17.15 -10.08 6.74
CA PRO A 46 16.74 -8.74 6.29
C PRO A 46 17.87 -7.71 6.13
N GLY A 47 19.10 -8.03 6.51
CA GLY A 47 20.23 -7.09 6.59
C GLY A 47 21.14 -6.95 5.36
N GLN A 48 20.92 -7.66 4.24
CA GLN A 48 21.89 -7.69 3.12
C GLN A 48 21.29 -7.42 1.72
N TYR A 49 20.19 -6.71 1.59
CA TYR A 49 19.73 -6.28 0.28
C TYR A 49 20.24 -4.88 -0.09
N ARG A 50 21.43 -4.81 -0.71
CA ARG A 50 21.68 -3.78 -1.71
C ARG A 50 20.85 -4.19 -2.95
N ALA A 51 19.60 -3.74 -3.03
CA ALA A 51 18.89 -3.68 -4.30
C ALA A 51 19.76 -2.88 -5.26
N ALA A 52 19.91 -3.32 -6.50
CA ALA A 52 20.50 -2.47 -7.55
C ALA A 52 19.74 -1.14 -7.47
N ALA A 53 20.47 -0.03 -7.30
CA ALA A 53 19.87 1.28 -7.03
C ALA A 53 18.79 1.54 -8.08
N LEU A 54 17.56 1.80 -7.64
CA LEU A 54 16.47 2.17 -8.53
C LEU A 54 16.88 3.39 -9.35
N GLN A 55 16.72 3.30 -10.67
CA GLN A 55 17.03 4.39 -11.59
C GLN A 55 15.78 4.78 -12.39
N PRO A 56 14.78 5.44 -11.76
CA PRO A 56 13.51 5.77 -12.43
C PRO A 56 13.69 6.59 -13.70
N ALA A 57 14.73 7.41 -13.77
CA ALA A 57 15.05 8.21 -14.96
C ALA A 57 15.37 7.36 -16.20
N ARG A 58 15.75 6.09 -16.03
CA ARG A 58 16.08 5.16 -17.12
C ARG A 58 14.92 4.24 -17.51
N TRP A 59 13.76 4.37 -16.88
CA TRP A 59 12.62 3.54 -17.22
C TRP A 59 12.06 3.89 -18.59
N PRO A 60 11.67 2.89 -19.41
CA PRO A 60 11.13 3.15 -20.74
C PRO A 60 9.81 3.91 -20.63
N GLY A 61 9.66 4.99 -21.42
CA GLY A 61 8.46 5.84 -21.40
C GLY A 61 7.21 5.17 -21.99
N ASP A 62 7.38 4.07 -22.70
CA ASP A 62 6.32 3.32 -23.41
C ASP A 62 5.91 2.03 -22.70
N ALA A 63 6.22 1.89 -21.42
CA ALA A 63 5.89 0.72 -20.62
C ALA A 63 5.27 1.08 -19.26
N LEU A 64 4.57 0.12 -18.65
CA LEU A 64 4.23 0.16 -17.24
C LEU A 64 5.36 -0.45 -16.43
N THR A 65 6.08 0.38 -15.68
CA THR A 65 7.10 -0.04 -14.72
C THR A 65 6.68 0.35 -13.32
N ILE A 66 6.82 -0.57 -12.37
CA ILE A 66 6.40 -0.43 -10.97
C ILE A 66 7.60 -0.71 -10.08
N ALA A 67 7.86 0.13 -9.08
CA ALA A 67 8.81 -0.15 -8.01
C ALA A 67 8.13 -0.10 -6.64
N ASN A 68 8.51 -1.04 -5.77
CA ASN A 68 8.06 -1.09 -4.39
C ASN A 68 9.02 -0.26 -3.51
N LEU A 69 8.56 0.88 -2.99
CA LEU A 69 9.33 1.73 -2.08
C LEU A 69 9.10 1.38 -0.61
N GLY A 70 8.31 0.35 -0.35
CA GLY A 70 7.93 -0.13 0.97
C GLY A 70 6.55 0.33 1.40
N HIS A 71 5.95 -0.42 2.32
CA HIS A 71 4.58 -0.24 2.77
C HIS A 71 3.58 -0.26 1.61
N SER A 72 2.73 0.76 1.46
CA SER A 72 1.80 0.93 0.33
C SER A 72 2.34 1.92 -0.72
N THR A 73 3.63 2.27 -0.63
CA THR A 73 4.25 3.22 -1.55
C THR A 73 4.78 2.50 -2.79
N LEU A 74 4.11 2.72 -3.92
CA LEU A 74 4.58 2.31 -5.24
C LEU A 74 5.00 3.54 -6.04
N LEU A 75 6.16 3.47 -6.69
CA LEU A 75 6.51 4.40 -7.75
C LEU A 75 6.20 3.76 -9.09
N LEU A 76 5.44 4.47 -9.92
CA LEU A 76 4.97 4.01 -11.22
C LEU A 76 5.54 4.87 -12.33
N ASN A 77 5.94 4.25 -13.43
CA ASN A 77 5.93 4.88 -14.75
C ASN A 77 4.82 4.22 -15.56
N PHE A 78 3.71 4.90 -15.75
CA PHE A 78 2.55 4.39 -16.46
C PHE A 78 2.51 5.00 -17.86
N PHE A 79 3.29 4.42 -18.79
CA PHE A 79 3.43 4.92 -20.16
C PHE A 79 3.76 6.42 -20.20
N GLY A 80 4.84 6.80 -19.53
CA GLY A 80 5.36 8.17 -19.48
C GLY A 80 4.74 9.03 -18.37
N VAL A 81 3.68 8.61 -17.69
CA VAL A 81 3.14 9.30 -16.51
C VAL A 81 3.80 8.77 -15.25
N ARG A 82 4.47 9.64 -14.52
CA ARG A 82 5.13 9.29 -13.26
C ARG A 82 4.17 9.50 -12.09
N ALA A 83 3.82 8.41 -11.42
CA ALA A 83 2.90 8.44 -10.30
C ALA A 83 3.51 7.77 -9.06
N ILE A 84 3.08 8.23 -7.87
CA ILE A 84 3.39 7.59 -6.60
C ILE A 84 2.09 7.35 -5.81
N SER A 85 1.97 6.18 -5.17
CA SER A 85 0.84 5.87 -4.27
C SER A 85 1.26 5.99 -2.82
N ASP A 86 0.35 6.50 -1.98
CA ASP A 86 0.43 6.54 -0.51
C ASP A 86 1.87 6.75 0.00
N PRO A 87 2.53 7.89 -0.33
CA PRO A 87 3.93 8.09 -0.04
C PRO A 87 4.21 8.14 1.47
N SER A 88 4.97 7.16 1.96
CA SER A 88 5.49 7.09 3.33
C SER A 88 7.01 6.88 3.27
N LEU A 89 7.78 7.95 3.08
CA LEU A 89 9.18 7.92 2.65
C LEU A 89 10.18 8.00 3.82
N PHE A 90 9.74 8.48 5.00
CA PHE A 90 10.59 8.73 6.15
C PHE A 90 10.68 7.54 7.10
N GLU A 91 11.59 7.63 8.08
CA GLU A 91 11.85 6.56 9.05
C GLU A 91 10.66 6.25 9.96
N ARG A 92 9.74 7.19 10.16
CA ARG A 92 8.53 7.01 10.98
C ARG A 92 7.31 7.55 10.28
N VAL A 93 6.21 6.85 10.45
CA VAL A 93 4.86 7.33 10.14
C VAL A 93 4.10 7.55 11.44
N GLY A 94 3.17 8.51 11.45
CA GLY A 94 2.38 8.79 12.66
C GLY A 94 2.18 10.26 12.93
N LEU A 95 2.17 10.64 14.23
CA LEU A 95 1.97 12.01 14.69
C LEU A 95 3.27 12.80 14.61
N SER A 96 3.31 13.82 13.75
CA SER A 96 4.42 14.77 13.71
C SER A 96 4.22 15.89 14.74
N LEU A 97 5.18 16.02 15.65
CA LEU A 97 5.29 17.09 16.63
C LEU A 97 6.39 18.07 16.19
N GLY A 98 6.03 18.97 15.27
CA GLY A 98 6.99 19.88 14.64
C GLY A 98 7.84 19.21 13.54
N PRO A 99 8.93 19.88 13.09
CA PRO A 99 9.68 19.43 11.91
C PRO A 99 10.60 18.22 12.15
N PHE A 100 10.94 17.90 13.41
CA PHE A 100 11.98 16.93 13.74
C PHE A 100 11.50 15.68 14.49
N VAL A 101 10.25 15.67 14.97
CA VAL A 101 9.77 14.57 15.81
C VAL A 101 8.50 13.98 15.22
N THR A 102 8.54 12.69 14.89
CA THR A 102 7.37 11.90 14.55
C THR A 102 7.23 10.74 15.53
N ILE A 103 6.07 10.66 16.19
CA ILE A 103 5.72 9.58 17.10
C ILE A 103 4.90 8.55 16.32
N GLY A 104 5.39 7.31 16.31
CA GLY A 104 4.72 6.19 15.64
C GLY A 104 5.69 5.11 15.19
N PRO A 105 5.22 4.11 14.43
CA PRO A 105 6.04 2.99 14.01
C PRO A 105 7.29 3.41 13.25
N HIS A 106 8.41 2.73 13.55
CA HIS A 106 9.68 2.92 12.87
C HIS A 106 9.76 1.98 11.67
N ARG A 107 10.32 2.49 10.58
CA ARG A 107 10.56 1.74 9.35
C ARG A 107 11.65 0.67 9.57
N GLN A 108 11.35 -0.58 9.26
CA GLN A 108 12.28 -1.71 9.40
C GLN A 108 13.20 -1.86 8.18
N ALA A 109 12.75 -1.38 7.02
CA ALA A 109 13.54 -1.34 5.79
C ALA A 109 13.63 0.12 5.31
N PRO A 110 14.82 0.66 5.02
CA PRO A 110 14.97 2.05 4.56
C PRO A 110 14.22 2.27 3.24
N SER A 111 13.80 3.52 2.99
CA SER A 111 13.24 3.88 1.69
C SER A 111 14.31 3.71 0.60
N PRO A 112 14.02 3.01 -0.50
CA PRO A 112 14.98 2.80 -1.58
C PRO A 112 15.35 4.08 -2.34
N LEU A 113 14.51 5.11 -2.25
CA LEU A 113 14.71 6.44 -2.84
C LEU A 113 14.46 7.52 -1.79
N ALA A 114 15.28 8.54 -1.80
CA ALA A 114 15.07 9.76 -1.03
C ALA A 114 14.06 10.68 -1.76
N PRO A 115 13.33 11.57 -1.04
CA PRO A 115 12.36 12.49 -1.67
C PRO A 115 12.96 13.35 -2.78
N GLU A 116 14.24 13.71 -2.68
CA GLU A 116 14.97 14.50 -3.69
C GLU A 116 15.09 13.79 -5.04
N GLN A 117 15.02 12.46 -5.04
CA GLN A 117 15.04 11.63 -6.25
C GLN A 117 13.65 11.47 -6.90
N LEU A 118 12.60 12.01 -6.26
CA LEU A 118 11.20 11.90 -6.66
C LEU A 118 10.62 13.25 -7.15
N GLN A 119 11.46 14.16 -7.64
CA GLN A 119 11.03 15.51 -8.03
C GLN A 119 10.32 15.58 -9.40
N GLN A 120 10.27 14.48 -10.15
CA GLN A 120 9.59 14.42 -11.44
C GLN A 120 8.32 13.57 -11.37
N LEU A 121 7.35 14.00 -10.55
CA LEU A 121 6.06 13.33 -10.43
C LEU A 121 4.97 14.15 -11.12
N ASP A 122 4.14 13.46 -11.92
CA ASP A 122 2.90 14.00 -12.50
C ASP A 122 1.71 13.83 -11.55
N LEU A 123 1.70 12.72 -10.78
CA LEU A 123 0.55 12.28 -10.01
C LEU A 123 0.97 11.71 -8.65
N ILE A 124 0.24 12.11 -7.61
CA ILE A 124 0.28 11.50 -6.29
C ILE A 124 -1.12 10.94 -6.00
N LEU A 125 -1.20 9.65 -5.69
CA LEU A 125 -2.44 8.97 -5.30
C LEU A 125 -2.46 8.81 -3.78
N VAL A 126 -3.55 9.21 -3.14
CA VAL A 126 -3.78 9.01 -1.70
C VAL A 126 -5.08 8.23 -1.53
N THR A 127 -4.98 7.03 -1.01
CA THR A 127 -6.13 6.11 -0.90
C THR A 127 -7.03 6.48 0.27
N HIS A 128 -6.47 6.81 1.43
CA HIS A 128 -7.22 7.19 2.62
C HIS A 128 -6.37 7.98 3.63
N ALA A 129 -7.00 8.43 4.73
CA ALA A 129 -6.40 9.40 5.64
C ALA A 129 -5.55 8.81 6.77
N HIS A 130 -5.35 7.49 6.87
CA HIS A 130 -4.46 6.89 7.88
C HIS A 130 -3.05 7.45 7.74
N MET A 131 -2.31 7.53 8.86
CA MET A 131 -1.04 8.25 8.91
C MET A 131 0.09 7.57 8.15
N ASP A 132 -0.03 6.29 7.89
CA ASP A 132 0.90 5.46 7.12
C ASP A 132 0.63 5.46 5.61
N HIS A 133 -0.49 6.06 5.17
CA HIS A 133 -0.86 6.28 3.77
C HIS A 133 -0.82 7.77 3.40
N LEU A 134 -1.50 8.61 4.16
CA LEU A 134 -1.42 10.06 4.04
C LEU A 134 -0.38 10.58 5.03
N ASP A 135 0.91 10.34 4.75
CA ASP A 135 2.01 10.91 5.53
C ASP A 135 2.30 12.34 5.09
N LEU A 136 1.98 13.29 5.99
CA LEU A 136 2.13 14.72 5.70
C LEU A 136 3.60 15.13 5.50
N ASN A 137 4.54 14.43 6.12
CA ASN A 137 5.97 14.73 5.94
C ASN A 137 6.44 14.34 4.54
N SER A 138 6.06 13.17 4.07
CA SER A 138 6.34 12.74 2.70
C SER A 138 5.71 13.69 1.68
N LEU A 139 4.44 14.06 1.87
CA LEU A 139 3.79 15.02 0.98
C LEU A 139 4.45 16.40 1.02
N LYS A 140 4.98 16.86 2.16
CA LYS A 140 5.75 18.12 2.22
C LYS A 140 7.00 18.10 1.36
N ALA A 141 7.67 16.96 1.28
CA ALA A 141 8.95 16.80 0.57
C ALA A 141 8.79 16.56 -0.94
N LEU A 142 7.59 16.19 -1.41
CA LEU A 142 7.32 15.91 -2.82
C LEU A 142 6.98 17.16 -3.63
N PRO A 143 7.14 17.14 -4.98
CA PRO A 143 6.94 18.30 -5.86
C PRO A 143 5.48 18.79 -5.81
N LYS A 144 5.31 20.12 -5.67
CA LYS A 144 3.99 20.76 -5.55
C LYS A 144 3.29 20.93 -6.89
N SER A 145 4.00 20.74 -7.99
CA SER A 145 3.46 20.71 -9.35
C SER A 145 2.69 19.42 -9.68
N ALA A 146 2.89 18.35 -8.90
CA ALA A 146 2.16 17.10 -9.09
C ALA A 146 0.67 17.28 -8.77
N VAL A 147 -0.19 16.68 -9.60
CA VAL A 147 -1.62 16.56 -9.30
C VAL A 147 -1.78 15.55 -8.15
N VAL A 148 -2.56 15.89 -7.14
CA VAL A 148 -2.90 14.94 -6.07
C VAL A 148 -4.33 14.45 -6.27
N VAL A 149 -4.52 13.16 -6.44
CA VAL A 149 -5.83 12.51 -6.44
C VAL A 149 -6.02 11.80 -5.11
N ALA A 150 -7.09 12.12 -4.41
CA ALA A 150 -7.34 11.63 -3.05
C ALA A 150 -8.79 11.24 -2.84
N CYS A 151 -9.06 10.53 -1.75
CA CYS A 151 -10.42 10.27 -1.29
C CYS A 151 -11.08 11.52 -0.69
N THR A 152 -12.39 11.49 -0.56
CA THR A 152 -13.21 12.59 -0.03
C THR A 152 -12.75 13.06 1.35
N GLY A 153 -12.58 14.35 1.51
CA GLY A 153 -12.18 15.02 2.76
C GLY A 153 -10.68 15.17 2.95
N CYS A 154 -9.84 14.46 2.20
CA CYS A 154 -8.38 14.52 2.32
C CYS A 154 -7.78 15.82 1.79
N ALA A 155 -8.44 16.53 0.86
CA ALA A 155 -7.96 17.80 0.33
C ALA A 155 -7.72 18.85 1.42
N ALA A 156 -8.50 18.82 2.50
CA ALA A 156 -8.33 19.73 3.63
C ALA A 156 -6.99 19.51 4.39
N LEU A 157 -6.41 18.31 4.30
CA LEU A 157 -5.10 17.99 4.87
C LEU A 157 -3.97 18.27 3.88
N ILE A 158 -4.24 18.17 2.58
CA ILE A 158 -3.23 18.21 1.52
C ILE A 158 -3.00 19.62 1.00
N ARG A 159 -4.05 20.43 0.75
CA ARG A 159 -3.94 21.79 0.22
C ARG A 159 -3.05 22.72 1.06
N PRO A 160 -3.10 22.68 2.42
CA PRO A 160 -2.19 23.50 3.24
C PRO A 160 -0.71 23.19 3.04
N LEU A 161 -0.35 22.07 2.38
CA LEU A 161 1.02 21.71 2.06
C LEU A 161 1.55 22.37 0.78
N GLY A 162 0.73 23.21 0.11
CA GLY A 162 1.11 23.97 -1.08
C GLY A 162 0.77 23.32 -2.42
N TYR A 163 -0.03 22.24 -2.45
CA TYR A 163 -0.52 21.65 -3.69
C TYR A 163 -1.66 22.49 -4.29
N SER A 164 -1.52 22.89 -5.55
CA SER A 164 -2.51 23.69 -6.28
C SER A 164 -3.62 22.85 -6.89
N ASP A 165 -3.30 21.65 -7.38
CA ASP A 165 -4.29 20.74 -7.98
C ASP A 165 -4.49 19.50 -7.09
N VAL A 166 -5.54 19.56 -6.27
CA VAL A 166 -5.97 18.46 -5.39
C VAL A 166 -7.40 18.08 -5.75
N ARG A 167 -7.56 16.87 -6.30
CA ARG A 167 -8.81 16.33 -6.80
C ARG A 167 -9.30 15.23 -5.87
N GLU A 168 -10.47 15.43 -5.29
CA GLU A 168 -11.16 14.40 -4.50
C GLU A 168 -12.09 13.59 -5.37
N LEU A 169 -12.02 12.27 -5.27
CA LEU A 169 -12.91 11.37 -5.97
C LEU A 169 -13.76 10.58 -4.98
N ARG A 170 -15.05 10.43 -5.31
CA ARG A 170 -15.95 9.44 -4.71
C ARG A 170 -15.92 8.16 -5.55
N TRP A 171 -16.35 7.05 -4.99
CA TRP A 171 -16.48 5.79 -5.70
C TRP A 171 -17.28 5.98 -7.01
N GLY A 172 -16.76 5.43 -8.09
CA GLY A 172 -17.30 5.56 -9.44
C GLY A 172 -16.89 6.84 -10.19
N GLN A 173 -16.32 7.84 -9.51
CA GLN A 173 -15.80 9.04 -10.18
C GLN A 173 -14.42 8.80 -10.77
N GLN A 174 -14.09 9.55 -11.80
CA GLN A 174 -12.80 9.47 -12.48
C GLN A 174 -12.23 10.85 -12.80
N THR A 175 -10.93 10.89 -12.98
CA THR A 175 -10.16 12.04 -13.50
C THR A 175 -9.05 11.56 -14.41
N ALA A 176 -8.43 12.47 -15.16
CA ALA A 176 -7.28 12.12 -16.01
C ALA A 176 -6.10 13.07 -15.74
N VAL A 177 -4.89 12.52 -15.73
CA VAL A 177 -3.61 13.24 -15.62
C VAL A 177 -2.68 12.74 -16.73
N ASN A 178 -2.30 13.64 -17.64
CA ASN A 178 -1.41 13.31 -18.78
C ASN A 178 -1.86 12.06 -19.58
N GLY A 179 -3.20 11.90 -19.76
CA GLY A 179 -3.80 10.77 -20.46
C GLY A 179 -3.88 9.47 -19.64
N LEU A 180 -3.46 9.46 -18.37
CA LEU A 180 -3.73 8.37 -17.42
C LEU A 180 -5.06 8.63 -16.75
N THR A 181 -6.04 7.78 -16.99
CA THR A 181 -7.33 7.80 -16.29
C THR A 181 -7.19 7.14 -14.92
N VAL A 182 -7.72 7.81 -13.89
CA VAL A 182 -7.80 7.35 -12.50
C VAL A 182 -9.27 7.25 -12.12
N THR A 183 -9.77 6.05 -11.89
CA THR A 183 -11.15 5.80 -11.44
C THR A 183 -11.14 5.34 -9.99
N ALA A 184 -11.89 6.02 -9.12
CA ALA A 184 -12.05 5.61 -7.74
C ALA A 184 -13.03 4.45 -7.61
N MET A 185 -12.65 3.42 -6.85
CA MET A 185 -13.48 2.27 -6.49
C MET A 185 -13.66 2.17 -4.97
N GLY A 186 -14.64 1.37 -4.57
CA GLY A 186 -14.85 1.00 -3.18
C GLY A 186 -13.75 0.11 -2.62
N ALA A 187 -13.65 0.10 -1.29
CA ALA A 187 -12.87 -0.83 -0.48
C ALA A 187 -13.68 -1.21 0.76
N ASN A 188 -13.34 -2.30 1.42
CA ASN A 188 -13.87 -2.64 2.74
C ASN A 188 -12.88 -2.19 3.81
N HIS A 189 -12.91 -0.89 4.10
CA HIS A 189 -11.97 -0.25 5.02
C HIS A 189 -12.65 0.87 5.80
N TRP A 190 -11.90 1.69 6.53
CA TRP A 190 -12.39 2.84 7.28
C TRP A 190 -11.46 4.05 7.10
N GLY A 191 -11.98 5.27 7.34
CA GLY A 191 -11.27 6.48 6.98
C GLY A 191 -11.05 7.48 8.12
N LYS A 192 -10.86 7.06 9.39
CA LYS A 192 -10.56 7.99 10.48
C LYS A 192 -9.06 8.12 10.69
N ARG A 193 -8.53 9.36 10.62
CA ARG A 193 -7.14 9.65 10.97
C ARG A 193 -6.88 9.62 12.47
N TRP A 194 -7.91 9.96 13.27
CA TRP A 194 -7.91 9.96 14.73
C TRP A 194 -9.13 9.20 15.23
N PRO A 195 -9.05 8.46 16.36
CA PRO A 195 -10.19 7.73 16.89
C PRO A 195 -11.42 8.63 17.17
N TRP A 196 -11.17 9.86 17.57
CA TRP A 196 -12.20 10.88 17.88
C TRP A 196 -12.40 11.91 16.75
N GLY A 197 -11.67 11.80 15.66
CA GLY A 197 -11.72 12.72 14.53
C GLY A 197 -12.89 12.48 13.60
N ARG A 198 -13.06 13.39 12.64
CA ARG A 198 -14.01 13.20 11.54
C ARG A 198 -13.64 11.98 10.68
N ALA A 199 -14.63 11.40 10.04
CA ALA A 199 -14.40 10.39 9.01
C ALA A 199 -13.98 11.07 7.69
N TYR A 200 -13.06 10.44 6.98
CA TYR A 200 -12.67 10.73 5.61
C TYR A 200 -13.15 9.59 4.73
N GLY A 201 -13.18 9.80 3.42
CA GLY A 201 -13.37 8.71 2.46
C GLY A 201 -12.17 7.74 2.46
N PHE A 202 -12.35 6.67 1.73
CA PHE A 202 -11.29 5.70 1.42
C PHE A 202 -11.57 5.13 0.03
N ASN A 203 -10.53 4.99 -0.79
CA ASN A 203 -10.62 4.58 -2.17
C ASN A 203 -9.61 3.50 -2.50
N SER A 204 -10.01 2.56 -3.32
CA SER A 204 -9.14 1.88 -4.26
C SER A 204 -9.14 2.66 -5.58
N TYR A 205 -8.15 2.45 -6.45
CA TYR A 205 -8.07 3.10 -7.75
C TYR A 205 -7.85 2.11 -8.87
N VAL A 206 -8.54 2.30 -9.99
CA VAL A 206 -8.18 1.69 -11.28
C VAL A 206 -7.48 2.74 -12.12
N LEU A 207 -6.28 2.44 -12.55
CA LEU A 207 -5.44 3.24 -13.42
C LEU A 207 -5.50 2.66 -14.83
N GLU A 208 -5.73 3.51 -15.85
CA GLU A 208 -5.85 3.05 -17.23
C GLU A 208 -5.19 4.01 -18.23
N LYS A 209 -4.30 3.47 -19.06
CA LYS A 209 -3.68 4.19 -20.19
C LYS A 209 -3.17 3.18 -21.22
N ASN A 210 -3.28 3.52 -22.52
CA ASN A 210 -2.79 2.69 -23.62
C ASN A 210 -3.32 1.23 -23.60
N GLY A 211 -4.60 1.05 -23.20
CA GLY A 211 -5.23 -0.27 -23.10
C GLY A 211 -4.66 -1.17 -21.99
N ARG A 212 -3.83 -0.62 -21.08
CA ARG A 212 -3.33 -1.31 -19.89
C ARG A 212 -4.02 -0.80 -18.66
N ARG A 213 -4.29 -1.73 -17.74
CA ARG A 213 -5.04 -1.46 -16.52
C ARG A 213 -4.30 -1.97 -15.29
N MET A 214 -4.37 -1.20 -14.22
CA MET A 214 -3.85 -1.58 -12.91
C MET A 214 -4.89 -1.27 -11.83
N LEU A 215 -5.19 -2.25 -10.98
CA LEU A 215 -5.90 -2.02 -9.73
C LEU A 215 -4.89 -1.70 -8.63
N LEU A 216 -5.07 -0.60 -7.95
CA LEU A 216 -4.47 -0.27 -6.66
C LEU A 216 -5.56 -0.45 -5.59
N ALA A 217 -5.69 -1.66 -5.06
CA ALA A 217 -6.73 -2.01 -4.07
C ALA A 217 -6.43 -1.39 -2.70
N CYS A 218 -5.14 -1.21 -2.39
CA CYS A 218 -4.67 -0.69 -1.11
C CYS A 218 -5.24 -1.44 0.10
N ASP A 219 -5.62 -0.77 1.18
CA ASP A 219 -6.14 -1.41 2.38
C ASP A 219 -7.61 -1.76 2.21
N SER A 220 -7.90 -3.04 2.41
CA SER A 220 -9.25 -3.58 2.38
C SER A 220 -9.29 -4.91 3.11
N ALA A 221 -10.32 -5.13 3.92
CA ALA A 221 -10.72 -6.48 4.30
C ALA A 221 -11.28 -7.22 3.08
N ILE A 222 -11.55 -8.52 3.25
CA ILE A 222 -12.17 -9.32 2.19
C ILE A 222 -13.49 -8.68 1.73
N THR A 223 -13.70 -8.62 0.41
CA THR A 223 -14.86 -7.97 -0.22
C THR A 223 -15.11 -8.52 -1.62
N ASP A 224 -16.30 -8.31 -2.14
CA ASP A 224 -16.70 -8.57 -3.53
C ASP A 224 -16.67 -7.32 -4.42
N LEU A 225 -16.33 -6.16 -3.85
CA LEU A 225 -16.30 -4.88 -4.58
C LEU A 225 -15.37 -4.89 -5.81
N PHE A 226 -14.38 -5.78 -5.84
CA PHE A 226 -13.44 -5.92 -6.96
C PHE A 226 -13.87 -6.95 -8.01
N ASP A 227 -14.91 -7.75 -7.76
CA ASP A 227 -15.37 -8.82 -8.67
C ASP A 227 -15.81 -8.30 -10.04
N PRO A 228 -16.47 -7.12 -10.17
CA PRO A 228 -16.83 -6.58 -11.47
C PRO A 228 -15.64 -6.36 -12.43
N LEU A 229 -14.41 -6.26 -11.88
CA LEU A 229 -13.20 -6.14 -12.70
C LEU A 229 -12.94 -7.37 -13.56
N HIS A 230 -13.52 -8.55 -13.23
CA HIS A 230 -13.40 -9.76 -14.00
C HIS A 230 -13.88 -9.60 -15.47
N HIS A 231 -14.85 -8.74 -15.70
CA HIS A 231 -15.37 -8.46 -17.07
C HIS A 231 -14.37 -7.69 -17.94
N ASN A 232 -13.48 -6.91 -17.32
CA ASN A 232 -12.36 -6.23 -17.97
C ASN A 232 -11.15 -6.24 -17.03
N PRO A 233 -10.43 -7.39 -16.98
CA PRO A 233 -9.43 -7.65 -15.97
C PRO A 233 -8.24 -6.69 -16.05
N PRO A 234 -7.70 -6.23 -14.91
CA PRO A 234 -6.45 -5.49 -14.90
C PRO A 234 -5.26 -6.39 -15.26
N ASP A 235 -4.25 -5.82 -15.89
CA ASP A 235 -2.97 -6.52 -16.10
C ASP A 235 -2.29 -6.78 -14.74
N VAL A 236 -2.40 -5.82 -13.83
CA VAL A 236 -1.77 -5.85 -12.49
C VAL A 236 -2.78 -5.45 -11.43
N ALA A 237 -2.78 -6.16 -10.31
CA ALA A 237 -3.52 -5.76 -9.11
C ALA A 237 -2.55 -5.68 -7.92
N ALA A 238 -2.54 -4.54 -7.22
CA ALA A 238 -1.76 -4.33 -6.02
C ALA A 238 -2.67 -4.40 -4.80
N PHE A 239 -2.35 -5.29 -3.84
CA PHE A 239 -3.14 -5.54 -2.64
C PHE A 239 -2.28 -5.46 -1.38
N SER A 240 -2.82 -4.87 -0.32
CA SER A 240 -2.28 -4.98 1.04
C SER A 240 -2.41 -6.41 1.56
N ILE A 241 -1.32 -6.98 2.08
CA ILE A 241 -1.25 -8.36 2.57
C ILE A 241 -0.89 -8.47 4.05
N GLY A 242 -0.71 -7.35 4.74
CA GLY A 242 -0.32 -7.29 6.16
C GLY A 242 -1.32 -6.50 7.00
N ALA A 243 -1.00 -6.38 8.29
CA ALA A 243 -1.81 -5.72 9.32
C ALA A 243 -3.16 -6.41 9.60
N TYR A 244 -3.24 -7.74 9.46
CA TYR A 244 -4.48 -8.48 9.69
C TYR A 244 -4.65 -8.97 11.13
N ASP A 245 -3.62 -9.11 11.94
CA ASP A 245 -3.74 -9.54 13.34
C ASP A 245 -3.54 -8.34 14.31
N PRO A 246 -4.59 -7.84 14.97
CA PRO A 246 -5.96 -8.37 15.05
C PRO A 246 -6.96 -7.70 14.08
N TRP A 247 -6.50 -6.94 13.08
CA TRP A 247 -7.32 -6.02 12.28
C TRP A 247 -8.00 -6.69 11.07
N ILE A 248 -8.31 -8.01 11.13
CA ILE A 248 -8.89 -8.80 10.04
C ILE A 248 -10.19 -8.21 9.45
N TRP A 249 -10.91 -7.39 10.22
CA TRP A 249 -12.15 -6.72 9.78
C TRP A 249 -11.90 -5.52 8.88
N ASN A 250 -10.66 -5.06 8.79
CA ASN A 250 -10.24 -3.91 7.99
C ASN A 250 -9.11 -4.24 7.02
N HIS A 251 -8.41 -5.38 7.21
CA HIS A 251 -7.28 -5.84 6.41
C HIS A 251 -7.45 -7.33 6.12
N ALA A 252 -7.45 -7.69 4.84
CA ALA A 252 -7.50 -9.08 4.45
C ALA A 252 -6.19 -9.80 4.79
N ASP A 253 -6.28 -11.04 5.21
CA ASP A 253 -5.11 -11.92 5.31
C ASP A 253 -4.63 -12.36 3.92
N PRO A 254 -3.42 -12.92 3.79
CA PRO A 254 -2.85 -13.29 2.50
C PRO A 254 -3.67 -14.26 1.68
N GLU A 255 -4.38 -15.20 2.29
CA GLU A 255 -5.25 -16.18 1.63
C GLU A 255 -6.50 -15.50 1.07
N GLN A 256 -7.09 -14.58 1.83
CA GLN A 256 -8.22 -13.75 1.39
C GLN A 256 -7.79 -12.83 0.24
N VAL A 257 -6.60 -12.24 0.32
CA VAL A 257 -6.03 -11.44 -0.77
C VAL A 257 -5.84 -12.27 -2.03
N TRP A 258 -5.28 -13.48 -1.92
CA TRP A 258 -5.16 -14.37 -3.08
C TRP A 258 -6.52 -14.67 -3.71
N THR A 259 -7.54 -14.92 -2.90
CA THR A 259 -8.91 -15.14 -3.35
C THR A 259 -9.47 -13.94 -4.11
N MET A 260 -9.37 -12.73 -3.54
CA MET A 260 -9.82 -11.49 -4.20
C MET A 260 -9.06 -11.25 -5.51
N PHE A 261 -7.73 -11.42 -5.51
CA PHE A 261 -6.90 -11.28 -6.70
C PHE A 261 -7.35 -12.23 -7.84
N VAL A 262 -7.61 -13.50 -7.55
CA VAL A 262 -8.09 -14.46 -8.56
C VAL A 262 -9.45 -14.02 -9.10
N ARG A 263 -10.35 -13.54 -8.24
CA ARG A 263 -11.70 -13.09 -8.64
C ARG A 263 -11.67 -11.85 -9.54
N THR A 264 -10.66 -10.97 -9.41
CA THR A 264 -10.50 -9.82 -10.35
C THR A 264 -10.12 -10.25 -11.77
N GLY A 265 -9.62 -11.47 -11.97
CA GLY A 265 -9.03 -11.93 -13.23
C GLY A 265 -7.67 -11.31 -13.56
N ALA A 266 -7.07 -10.49 -12.69
CA ALA A 266 -5.78 -9.85 -12.92
C ALA A 266 -4.67 -10.87 -13.22
N ARG A 267 -3.69 -10.48 -14.05
CA ARG A 267 -2.58 -11.38 -14.43
C ARG A 267 -1.48 -11.45 -13.37
N TYR A 268 -1.12 -10.31 -12.79
CA TYR A 268 -0.02 -10.19 -11.83
C TYR A 268 -0.48 -9.52 -10.55
N LEU A 269 0.03 -10.01 -9.42
CA LEU A 269 -0.21 -9.49 -8.07
C LEU A 269 1.05 -8.77 -7.57
N VAL A 270 0.87 -7.52 -7.10
CA VAL A 270 1.89 -6.75 -6.37
C VAL A 270 1.48 -6.70 -4.89
N PRO A 271 2.22 -7.35 -3.98
CA PRO A 271 1.93 -7.32 -2.55
C PRO A 271 2.41 -6.03 -1.89
N LEU A 272 1.53 -5.40 -1.12
CA LEU A 272 1.75 -4.15 -0.38
C LEU A 272 1.59 -4.36 1.13
N HIS A 273 1.88 -3.31 1.91
CA HIS A 273 1.56 -3.18 3.33
C HIS A 273 2.20 -4.26 4.23
N TRP A 274 3.41 -4.69 3.90
CA TRP A 274 4.16 -5.69 4.65
C TRP A 274 5.65 -5.32 4.71
N GLY A 275 6.37 -5.89 5.68
CA GLY A 275 7.83 -5.81 5.73
C GLY A 275 8.44 -4.42 6.00
N THR A 276 7.62 -3.38 6.19
CA THR A 276 8.08 -1.99 6.33
C THR A 276 7.84 -1.42 7.73
N PHE A 277 6.61 -1.33 8.17
CA PHE A 277 6.24 -0.87 9.51
C PHE A 277 5.58 -1.99 10.28
N ARG A 278 5.90 -2.13 11.57
CA ARG A 278 5.19 -3.07 12.44
C ARG A 278 3.93 -2.38 12.95
N LEU A 279 2.79 -2.69 12.32
CA LEU A 279 1.46 -2.12 12.64
C LEU A 279 0.53 -3.14 13.33
N SER A 280 0.96 -4.38 13.45
CA SER A 280 0.16 -5.53 13.83
C SER A 280 1.02 -6.57 14.55
N LYS A 281 0.42 -7.70 14.94
CA LYS A 281 1.08 -8.72 15.74
C LYS A 281 1.78 -9.81 14.92
N GLU A 282 1.34 -10.04 13.69
CA GLU A 282 1.97 -11.03 12.83
C GLU A 282 3.46 -10.72 12.58
N PRO A 283 4.32 -11.76 12.44
CA PRO A 283 5.71 -11.60 12.04
C PRO A 283 5.85 -10.87 10.70
N MET A 284 6.84 -9.99 10.58
CA MET A 284 7.00 -9.10 9.40
C MET A 284 7.16 -9.83 8.06
N ASP A 285 7.63 -11.08 8.07
CA ASP A 285 7.83 -11.91 6.87
C ASP A 285 6.65 -12.87 6.60
N GLU A 286 5.78 -13.07 7.59
CA GLU A 286 4.68 -14.02 7.51
C GLU A 286 3.71 -13.70 6.36
N PRO A 287 3.29 -12.44 6.12
CA PRO A 287 2.35 -12.14 5.05
C PRO A 287 2.81 -12.65 3.69
N MET A 288 4.08 -12.43 3.34
CA MET A 288 4.63 -12.90 2.06
C MET A 288 4.74 -14.41 1.99
N ARG A 289 5.13 -15.09 3.06
CA ARG A 289 5.21 -16.56 3.10
C ARG A 289 3.83 -17.19 2.91
N ARG A 290 2.82 -16.67 3.60
CA ARG A 290 1.43 -17.13 3.48
C ARG A 290 0.87 -16.87 2.09
N LEU A 291 1.13 -15.68 1.50
CA LEU A 291 0.68 -15.38 0.14
C LEU A 291 1.28 -16.33 -0.90
N ILE A 292 2.58 -16.64 -0.79
CA ILE A 292 3.24 -17.59 -1.69
C ILE A 292 2.64 -19.00 -1.51
N ALA A 293 2.37 -19.42 -0.29
CA ALA A 293 1.74 -20.71 0.01
C ALA A 293 0.31 -20.78 -0.55
N ALA A 294 -0.49 -19.73 -0.38
CA ALA A 294 -1.86 -19.64 -0.92
C ALA A 294 -1.87 -19.69 -2.45
N ALA A 295 -0.89 -19.07 -3.10
CA ALA A 295 -0.76 -19.07 -4.56
C ALA A 295 -0.31 -20.43 -5.12
N GLY A 296 0.42 -21.24 -4.34
CA GLY A 296 0.92 -22.54 -4.75
C GLY A 296 1.66 -22.51 -6.09
N PRO A 297 1.27 -23.36 -7.07
CA PRO A 297 1.90 -23.39 -8.40
C PRO A 297 1.78 -22.08 -9.19
N GLN A 298 0.83 -21.19 -8.84
CA GLN A 298 0.65 -19.90 -9.49
C GLN A 298 1.44 -18.78 -8.84
N SER A 299 2.37 -19.08 -7.91
CA SER A 299 3.16 -18.08 -7.20
C SER A 299 4.04 -17.21 -8.13
N ASN A 300 4.31 -17.65 -9.36
CA ASN A 300 4.98 -16.83 -10.39
C ASN A 300 4.18 -15.59 -10.81
N ARG A 301 2.87 -15.54 -10.52
CA ARG A 301 2.04 -14.34 -10.73
C ARG A 301 2.28 -13.26 -9.67
N ILE A 302 2.88 -13.59 -8.52
CA ILE A 302 3.26 -12.63 -7.48
C ILE A 302 4.59 -11.98 -7.90
N VAL A 303 4.55 -10.71 -8.25
CA VAL A 303 5.71 -9.91 -8.66
C VAL A 303 6.09 -8.90 -7.55
N LEU A 304 7.28 -8.29 -7.64
CA LEU A 304 7.76 -7.30 -6.66
C LEU A 304 7.77 -7.81 -5.20
N ARG A 305 8.26 -9.02 -4.99
CA ARG A 305 8.36 -9.68 -3.67
C ARG A 305 9.40 -9.06 -2.73
N LYS A 306 10.01 -7.91 -3.10
CA LYS A 306 11.08 -7.25 -2.34
C LYS A 306 10.92 -5.74 -2.39
N ILE A 307 11.15 -5.09 -1.25
CA ILE A 307 11.27 -3.63 -1.18
C ILE A 307 12.53 -3.21 -1.96
N GLY A 308 12.45 -2.13 -2.72
CA GLY A 308 13.54 -1.65 -3.57
C GLY A 308 13.67 -2.37 -4.92
N ALA A 309 12.80 -3.33 -5.21
CA ALA A 309 12.73 -3.94 -6.54
C ALA A 309 11.87 -3.11 -7.49
N ALA A 310 12.19 -3.18 -8.78
CA ALA A 310 11.34 -2.72 -9.87
C ALA A 310 10.98 -3.88 -10.79
N TRP A 311 9.82 -3.77 -11.43
CA TRP A 311 9.32 -4.74 -12.38
C TRP A 311 8.58 -4.01 -13.50
N THR A 312 8.80 -4.44 -14.74
CA THR A 312 8.11 -3.89 -15.92
C THR A 312 7.13 -4.93 -16.46
N LEU A 313 5.92 -4.48 -16.74
CA LEU A 313 4.89 -5.33 -17.34
C LEU A 313 5.38 -5.87 -18.69
N PRO A 314 5.43 -7.20 -18.88
CA PRO A 314 5.83 -7.79 -20.14
C PRO A 314 4.93 -7.32 -21.28
N GLN A 315 5.54 -6.96 -22.40
CA GLN A 315 4.80 -6.70 -23.64
C GLN A 315 4.15 -8.00 -24.12
N ILE A 316 2.88 -7.94 -24.53
CA ILE A 316 2.23 -9.08 -25.18
C ILE A 316 2.80 -9.15 -26.58
N SER A 317 3.57 -10.20 -26.89
CA SER A 317 3.93 -10.47 -28.29
C SER A 317 2.64 -10.76 -29.07
N GLU A 318 2.52 -10.18 -30.27
CA GLU A 318 1.34 -10.30 -31.15
C GLU A 318 0.94 -11.77 -31.44
N ARG A 319 1.87 -12.70 -31.27
CA ARG A 319 1.59 -14.16 -31.43
C ARG A 319 0.51 -14.70 -30.48
N THR A 320 0.22 -14.02 -29.37
CA THR A 320 -0.78 -14.49 -28.37
C THR A 320 -2.20 -13.98 -28.68
N LEU A 321 -2.37 -12.97 -29.53
CA LEU A 321 -3.66 -12.41 -29.92
C LEU A 321 -4.39 -13.25 -30.96
N THR A 322 -3.66 -13.93 -31.85
CA THR A 322 -4.25 -14.78 -32.91
C THR A 322 -4.92 -16.05 -32.36
N THR A 323 -4.53 -16.53 -31.19
CA THR A 323 -5.10 -17.75 -30.59
C THR A 323 -6.40 -17.46 -29.79
N ARG A 324 -6.73 -16.20 -29.50
CA ARG A 324 -7.99 -15.83 -28.80
C ARG A 324 -9.16 -15.51 -29.75
N ALA A 325 -8.88 -15.23 -31.02
CA ALA A 325 -9.91 -14.94 -32.04
C ALA A 325 -10.48 -16.22 -32.71
N SER A 326 -9.93 -17.40 -32.38
CA SER A 326 -10.31 -18.69 -33.00
C SER A 326 -10.86 -19.72 -31.98
N ARG A 327 -11.42 -19.24 -30.85
CA ARG A 327 -12.18 -20.14 -29.96
C ARG A 327 -13.52 -19.54 -29.57
#